data_cdb3574714e8e5ddbaaa5c877266acd2
#
_entry.id   cdb3574714e8e5ddbaaa5c877266acd2
#
_cell.length_a   1.000
_cell.length_b   1.000
_cell.length_c   1.000
_cell.angle_alpha   90.00
_cell.angle_beta   90.00
_cell.angle_gamma   90.00
#
_symmetry.space_group_name_H-M   'P 1'
#
loop_
_entity.id
_entity.type
_entity.pdbx_description
1 polymer ?
#
loop_
_entity_poly.entity_id
_entity_poly.type
_entity_poly.pdbx_seq_one_letter_code
_entity_poly.pdbx_strand_id
1 'polypeptide(L)'
;MPEFESRDPRTPAFWDERFEREFTPWDKGGVPEQVRAFVAKSQSGTVLIPGCGAGYELVYFSEAGWDATAIDFSPAAVERARAVTGQWSDRVVEADFFAYEPAAGLDVIYERAFLCALPRAMWPQVAQRWAQLLPSGGMLAGFFFFDDAPKGPPFGISRDELDRLLSGDFECVEDAGVADSIPVFAGKERWMVWKRK
;
A
#
# COMPACT_ATOMS: atom_id res chain seq x y z
N MET A 1 22.55 -9.06 9.56
CA MET A 1 21.11 -9.07 9.25
C MET A 1 20.53 -10.31 9.89
N PRO A 2 19.33 -10.27 10.46
CA PRO A 2 18.70 -11.48 10.97
C PRO A 2 18.56 -12.51 9.84
N GLU A 3 18.77 -13.78 10.17
CA GLU A 3 18.50 -14.86 9.24
C GLU A 3 17.02 -15.20 9.31
N PHE A 4 16.36 -15.26 8.15
CA PHE A 4 14.96 -15.61 8.00
C PHE A 4 14.81 -16.97 7.32
N GLU A 5 13.86 -17.77 7.80
CA GLU A 5 13.58 -19.10 7.25
C GLU A 5 12.73 -19.00 5.98
N SER A 6 11.67 -18.20 6.04
CA SER A 6 10.80 -17.97 4.89
C SER A 6 11.42 -16.98 3.88
N ARG A 7 11.45 -17.39 2.61
CA ARG A 7 12.09 -16.63 1.52
C ARG A 7 11.12 -16.20 0.42
N ASP A 8 9.86 -16.64 0.47
CA ASP A 8 8.87 -16.33 -0.56
C ASP A 8 7.89 -15.25 -0.08
N PRO A 9 8.00 -13.99 -0.59
CA PRO A 9 7.13 -12.89 -0.19
C PRO A 9 5.66 -13.07 -0.60
N ARG A 10 5.33 -14.11 -1.37
CA ARG A 10 3.94 -14.46 -1.72
C ARG A 10 3.22 -15.22 -0.61
N THR A 11 3.91 -15.58 0.46
CA THR A 11 3.35 -16.35 1.57
C THR A 11 3.23 -15.51 2.84
N PRO A 12 2.17 -15.70 3.64
CA PRO A 12 2.06 -15.04 4.95
C PRO A 12 3.29 -15.27 5.84
N ALA A 13 3.81 -16.51 5.88
CA ALA A 13 4.95 -16.86 6.72
C ALA A 13 6.21 -15.99 6.50
N PHE A 14 6.40 -15.47 5.27
CA PHE A 14 7.50 -14.54 4.99
C PHE A 14 7.34 -13.23 5.78
N TRP A 15 6.14 -12.70 5.85
CA TRP A 15 5.82 -11.44 6.51
C TRP A 15 5.66 -11.64 8.02
N ASP A 16 5.00 -12.74 8.45
CA ASP A 16 4.83 -13.08 9.86
C ASP A 16 6.17 -13.10 10.58
N GLU A 17 7.14 -13.81 10.04
CA GLU A 17 8.48 -13.90 10.63
C GLU A 17 9.16 -12.52 10.80
N ARG A 18 8.89 -11.56 9.90
CA ARG A 18 9.44 -10.21 9.97
C ARG A 18 8.73 -9.34 10.99
N PHE A 19 7.41 -9.40 11.05
CA PHE A 19 6.62 -8.70 12.05
C PHE A 19 6.89 -9.22 13.46
N GLU A 20 6.93 -10.54 13.66
CA GLU A 20 7.24 -11.18 14.95
C GLU A 20 8.66 -10.83 15.46
N ARG A 21 9.61 -10.66 14.54
CA ARG A 21 10.99 -10.27 14.89
C ARG A 21 11.23 -8.76 14.91
N GLU A 22 10.17 -7.96 14.76
CA GLU A 22 10.24 -6.49 14.72
C GLU A 22 11.20 -5.96 13.64
N PHE A 23 11.39 -6.73 12.56
CA PHE A 23 12.23 -6.35 11.43
C PHE A 23 11.38 -5.76 10.31
N THR A 24 10.97 -4.50 10.45
CA THR A 24 10.07 -3.78 9.53
C THR A 24 10.73 -2.50 9.00
N PRO A 25 11.83 -2.60 8.21
CA PRO A 25 12.56 -1.43 7.73
C PRO A 25 11.75 -0.52 6.79
N TRP A 26 10.62 -1.00 6.29
CA TRP A 26 9.65 -0.24 5.48
C TRP A 26 8.65 0.58 6.33
N ASP A 27 8.61 0.35 7.65
CA ASP A 27 7.69 1.06 8.55
C ASP A 27 8.25 2.44 8.90
N LYS A 28 7.44 3.48 8.63
CA LYS A 28 7.79 4.88 8.95
C LYS A 28 7.53 5.22 10.42
N GLY A 29 6.73 4.44 11.12
CA GLY A 29 6.28 4.76 12.48
C GLY A 29 5.23 5.89 12.52
N GLY A 30 4.51 6.12 11.42
CA GLY A 30 3.48 7.16 11.34
C GLY A 30 3.08 7.48 9.89
N VAL A 31 2.16 8.43 9.75
CA VAL A 31 1.57 8.83 8.47
C VAL A 31 2.47 9.83 7.72
N PRO A 32 2.83 9.57 6.44
CA PRO A 32 3.60 10.48 5.60
C PRO A 32 2.91 11.82 5.34
N GLU A 33 3.72 12.86 5.07
CA GLU A 33 3.20 14.21 4.83
C GLU A 33 2.28 14.30 3.60
N GLN A 34 2.61 13.57 2.52
CA GLN A 34 1.79 13.56 1.31
C GLN A 34 0.39 12.98 1.53
N VAL A 35 0.26 11.97 2.41
CA VAL A 35 -1.05 11.41 2.79
C VAL A 35 -1.87 12.46 3.53
N ARG A 36 -1.24 13.20 4.45
CA ARG A 36 -1.89 14.28 5.19
C ARG A 36 -2.40 15.37 4.24
N ALA A 37 -1.56 15.77 3.28
CA ALA A 37 -1.92 16.75 2.26
C ALA A 37 -3.02 16.24 1.33
N PHE A 38 -2.97 14.96 0.93
CA PHE A 38 -4.01 14.33 0.10
C PHE A 38 -5.36 14.32 0.81
N VAL A 39 -5.41 13.84 2.05
CA VAL A 39 -6.65 13.80 2.85
C VAL A 39 -7.21 15.20 3.08
N ALA A 40 -6.36 16.18 3.38
CA ALA A 40 -6.81 17.57 3.65
C ALA A 40 -7.46 18.26 2.44
N LYS A 41 -7.08 17.87 1.21
CA LYS A 41 -7.63 18.45 -0.05
C LYS A 41 -8.74 17.61 -0.68
N SER A 42 -8.95 16.38 -0.21
CA SER A 42 -9.93 15.44 -0.77
C SER A 42 -11.25 15.48 0.00
N GLN A 43 -12.33 15.22 -0.70
CA GLN A 43 -13.61 14.90 -0.04
C GLN A 43 -13.48 13.48 0.54
N SER A 44 -13.96 13.28 1.76
CA SER A 44 -14.01 11.96 2.38
C SER A 44 -14.91 11.00 1.60
N GLY A 45 -14.50 9.75 1.53
CA GLY A 45 -15.15 8.65 0.82
C GLY A 45 -14.72 7.31 1.41
N THR A 46 -14.77 6.27 0.59
CA THR A 46 -14.33 4.91 0.95
C THR A 46 -12.88 4.70 0.52
N VAL A 47 -12.03 4.17 1.41
CA VAL A 47 -10.63 3.87 1.10
C VAL A 47 -10.24 2.46 1.53
N LEU A 48 -9.55 1.75 0.64
CA LEU A 48 -8.91 0.47 0.93
C LEU A 48 -7.40 0.64 1.05
N ILE A 49 -6.82 0.04 2.08
CA ILE A 49 -5.37 0.05 2.36
C ILE A 49 -4.87 -1.40 2.32
N PRO A 50 -4.42 -1.91 1.16
CA PRO A 50 -3.88 -3.27 1.04
C PRO A 50 -2.45 -3.35 1.56
N GLY A 51 -2.09 -4.48 2.21
CA GLY A 51 -0.78 -4.68 2.81
C GLY A 51 -0.51 -3.63 3.89
N CYS A 52 -1.47 -3.43 4.79
CA CYS A 52 -1.51 -2.27 5.68
C CYS A 52 -0.40 -2.23 6.73
N GLY A 53 0.33 -3.33 6.94
CA GLY A 53 1.39 -3.41 7.94
C GLY A 53 0.92 -2.96 9.33
N ALA A 54 1.51 -1.90 9.88
CA ALA A 54 1.15 -1.36 11.19
C ALA A 54 -0.15 -0.53 11.22
N GLY A 55 -0.71 -0.15 10.06
CA GLY A 55 -2.05 0.45 9.96
C GLY A 55 -2.19 1.91 10.41
N TYR A 56 -1.11 2.69 10.44
CA TYR A 56 -1.17 4.10 10.86
C TYR A 56 -2.10 4.95 10.00
N GLU A 57 -2.12 4.70 8.69
CA GLU A 57 -2.95 5.44 7.75
C GLU A 57 -4.44 5.13 7.94
N LEU A 58 -4.80 3.93 8.38
CA LEU A 58 -6.18 3.59 8.72
C LEU A 58 -6.75 4.55 9.78
N VAL A 59 -5.97 4.79 10.83
CA VAL A 59 -6.36 5.72 11.90
C VAL A 59 -6.56 7.11 11.32
N TYR A 60 -5.60 7.60 10.56
CA TYR A 60 -5.62 8.95 10.01
C TYR A 60 -6.78 9.19 9.05
N PHE A 61 -7.04 8.26 8.12
CA PHE A 61 -8.20 8.33 7.23
C PHE A 61 -9.51 8.30 8.03
N SER A 62 -9.62 7.40 9.00
CA SER A 62 -10.84 7.25 9.81
C SER A 62 -11.14 8.50 10.65
N GLU A 63 -10.11 9.11 11.28
CA GLU A 63 -10.24 10.36 12.03
C GLU A 63 -10.63 11.55 11.14
N ALA A 64 -10.23 11.52 9.87
CA ALA A 64 -10.63 12.50 8.86
C ALA A 64 -12.02 12.23 8.25
N GLY A 65 -12.77 11.24 8.77
CA GLY A 65 -14.14 10.93 8.35
C GLY A 65 -14.26 10.03 7.12
N TRP A 66 -13.18 9.35 6.72
CA TRP A 66 -13.22 8.36 5.65
C TRP A 66 -13.75 7.02 6.17
N ASP A 67 -14.48 6.30 5.32
CA ASP A 67 -14.79 4.89 5.54
C ASP A 67 -13.60 4.04 5.09
N ALA A 68 -12.64 3.88 6.01
CA ALA A 68 -11.36 3.22 5.72
C ALA A 68 -11.39 1.76 6.15
N THR A 69 -10.88 0.88 5.29
CA THR A 69 -10.62 -0.53 5.58
C THR A 69 -9.17 -0.84 5.27
N ALA A 70 -8.49 -1.51 6.19
CA ALA A 70 -7.13 -1.98 6.03
C ALA A 70 -7.10 -3.50 5.95
N ILE A 71 -6.38 -4.04 4.98
CA ILE A 71 -6.23 -5.49 4.83
C ILE A 71 -4.76 -5.89 4.81
N ASP A 72 -4.47 -7.02 5.41
CA ASP A 72 -3.20 -7.71 5.26
C ASP A 72 -3.43 -9.22 5.28
N PHE A 73 -2.62 -9.99 4.57
CA PHE A 73 -2.74 -11.45 4.57
C PHE A 73 -1.83 -12.14 5.60
N SER A 74 -0.95 -11.36 6.25
CA SER A 74 -0.10 -11.81 7.35
C SER A 74 -0.86 -11.67 8.67
N PRO A 75 -1.15 -12.77 9.39
CA PRO A 75 -1.73 -12.72 10.74
C PRO A 75 -0.94 -11.84 11.70
N ALA A 76 0.39 -11.89 11.67
CA ALA A 76 1.25 -11.08 12.54
C ALA A 76 1.15 -9.57 12.20
N ALA A 77 1.05 -9.21 10.91
CA ALA A 77 0.78 -7.83 10.49
C ALA A 77 -0.59 -7.35 10.98
N VAL A 78 -1.62 -8.17 10.84
CA VAL A 78 -3.00 -7.87 11.31
C VAL A 78 -3.02 -7.67 12.82
N GLU A 79 -2.37 -8.53 13.60
CA GLU A 79 -2.25 -8.37 15.05
C GLU A 79 -1.56 -7.04 15.41
N ARG A 80 -0.44 -6.74 14.75
CA ARG A 80 0.26 -5.46 14.92
C ARG A 80 -0.61 -4.26 14.57
N ALA A 81 -1.32 -4.31 13.44
CA ALA A 81 -2.22 -3.24 13.01
C ALA A 81 -3.35 -3.03 14.02
N ARG A 82 -4.00 -4.09 14.48
CA ARG A 82 -5.07 -3.98 15.49
C ARG A 82 -4.58 -3.36 16.80
N ALA A 83 -3.37 -3.69 17.23
CA ALA A 83 -2.78 -3.09 18.42
C ALA A 83 -2.52 -1.58 18.26
N VAL A 84 -2.14 -1.14 17.04
CA VAL A 84 -1.86 0.28 16.74
C VAL A 84 -3.14 1.09 16.51
N THR A 85 -4.15 0.48 15.86
CA THR A 85 -5.35 1.20 15.40
C THR A 85 -6.40 1.43 16.48
N GLY A 86 -6.29 0.76 17.64
CA GLY A 86 -7.12 0.99 18.81
C GLY A 86 -8.63 0.86 18.52
N GLN A 87 -9.37 1.95 18.64
CA GLN A 87 -10.83 1.98 18.38
C GLN A 87 -11.22 1.62 16.94
N TRP A 88 -10.26 1.64 16.00
CA TRP A 88 -10.47 1.30 14.59
C TRP A 88 -10.04 -0.14 14.27
N SER A 89 -9.68 -0.95 15.26
CA SER A 89 -9.18 -2.32 15.10
C SER A 89 -10.12 -3.24 14.32
N ASP A 90 -11.43 -3.04 14.43
CA ASP A 90 -12.44 -3.82 13.70
C ASP A 90 -12.40 -3.57 12.16
N ARG A 91 -11.74 -2.50 11.73
CA ARG A 91 -11.55 -2.16 10.32
C ARG A 91 -10.27 -2.76 9.73
N VAL A 92 -9.50 -3.50 10.54
CA VAL A 92 -8.35 -4.29 10.11
C VAL A 92 -8.81 -5.72 9.86
N VAL A 93 -8.73 -6.16 8.61
CA VAL A 93 -9.21 -7.46 8.15
C VAL A 93 -8.04 -8.31 7.67
N GLU A 94 -7.95 -9.56 8.16
CA GLU A 94 -7.05 -10.55 7.58
C GLU A 94 -7.63 -11.03 6.26
N ALA A 95 -6.98 -10.67 5.15
CA ALA A 95 -7.47 -10.99 3.82
C ALA A 95 -6.36 -10.96 2.77
N ASP A 96 -6.49 -11.84 1.77
CA ASP A 96 -5.71 -11.77 0.55
C ASP A 96 -6.31 -10.69 -0.37
N PHE A 97 -5.50 -9.72 -0.78
CA PHE A 97 -5.90 -8.64 -1.68
C PHE A 97 -6.54 -9.13 -2.99
N PHE A 98 -6.06 -10.26 -3.51
CA PHE A 98 -6.57 -10.80 -4.78
C PHE A 98 -7.95 -11.44 -4.67
N ALA A 99 -8.35 -11.84 -3.45
CA ALA A 99 -9.63 -12.46 -3.17
C ALA A 99 -10.60 -11.56 -2.38
N TYR A 100 -10.12 -10.44 -1.85
CA TYR A 100 -10.92 -9.55 -1.01
C TYR A 100 -11.99 -8.81 -1.83
N GLU A 101 -13.25 -8.89 -1.39
CA GLU A 101 -14.36 -8.15 -1.98
C GLU A 101 -14.84 -7.07 -1.00
N PRO A 102 -14.67 -5.76 -1.34
CA PRO A 102 -15.18 -4.68 -0.50
C PRO A 102 -16.70 -4.72 -0.39
N ALA A 103 -17.24 -4.40 0.79
CA ALA A 103 -18.68 -4.35 1.02
C ALA A 103 -19.39 -3.19 0.28
N ALA A 104 -18.64 -2.16 -0.12
CA ALA A 104 -19.11 -1.01 -0.87
C ALA A 104 -18.12 -0.63 -1.98
N GLY A 105 -18.54 0.23 -2.91
CA GLY A 105 -17.65 0.77 -3.92
C GLY A 105 -16.52 1.59 -3.28
N LEU A 106 -15.34 1.56 -3.89
CA LEU A 106 -14.17 2.28 -3.41
C LEU A 106 -14.00 3.61 -4.16
N ASP A 107 -13.69 4.67 -3.42
CA ASP A 107 -13.26 5.94 -4.00
C ASP A 107 -11.73 6.00 -4.15
N VAL A 108 -11.02 5.37 -3.21
CA VAL A 108 -9.56 5.35 -3.17
C VAL A 108 -9.02 3.96 -2.83
N ILE A 109 -7.94 3.58 -3.50
CA ILE A 109 -7.01 2.56 -3.00
C ILE A 109 -5.72 3.29 -2.64
N TYR A 110 -5.26 3.10 -1.40
CA TYR A 110 -4.00 3.68 -0.93
C TYR A 110 -2.86 2.67 -1.06
N GLU A 111 -1.84 3.02 -1.83
CA GLU A 111 -0.64 2.22 -2.07
C GLU A 111 0.52 2.72 -1.21
N ARG A 112 1.05 1.85 -0.36
CA ARG A 112 2.29 2.10 0.38
C ARG A 112 3.07 0.81 0.55
N ALA A 113 4.19 0.70 -0.13
CA ALA A 113 5.08 -0.46 -0.07
C ALA A 113 4.42 -1.81 -0.40
N PHE A 114 3.24 -1.81 -1.05
CA PHE A 114 2.51 -3.02 -1.41
C PHE A 114 2.98 -3.58 -2.76
N LEU A 115 3.00 -2.77 -3.83
CA LEU A 115 3.48 -3.22 -5.14
C LEU A 115 4.92 -3.70 -5.06
N CYS A 116 5.80 -2.94 -4.40
CA CYS A 116 7.21 -3.29 -4.26
C CYS A 116 7.49 -4.46 -3.30
N ALA A 117 6.52 -4.86 -2.49
CA ALA A 117 6.58 -6.06 -1.66
C ALA A 117 6.40 -7.35 -2.46
N LEU A 118 5.71 -7.27 -3.60
CA LEU A 118 5.35 -8.42 -4.43
C LEU A 118 6.31 -8.62 -5.61
N PRO A 119 6.63 -9.88 -5.97
CA PRO A 119 7.44 -10.18 -7.15
C PRO A 119 6.87 -9.53 -8.42
N ARG A 120 7.77 -9.05 -9.30
CA ARG A 120 7.40 -8.37 -10.55
C ARG A 120 6.41 -9.15 -11.42
N ALA A 121 6.49 -10.49 -11.40
CA ALA A 121 5.57 -11.35 -12.15
C ALA A 121 4.10 -11.19 -11.70
N MET A 122 3.84 -10.68 -10.50
CA MET A 122 2.49 -10.43 -9.97
C MET A 122 1.94 -9.03 -10.29
N TRP A 123 2.77 -8.09 -10.71
CA TRP A 123 2.36 -6.70 -10.93
C TRP A 123 1.22 -6.52 -11.94
N PRO A 124 1.15 -7.28 -13.06
CA PRO A 124 -0.01 -7.22 -13.95
C PRO A 124 -1.32 -7.59 -13.26
N GLN A 125 -1.30 -8.59 -12.36
CA GLN A 125 -2.48 -8.99 -11.58
C GLN A 125 -2.86 -7.92 -10.56
N VAL A 126 -1.87 -7.29 -9.91
CA VAL A 126 -2.11 -6.17 -8.98
C VAL A 126 -2.77 -5.00 -9.69
N ALA A 127 -2.23 -4.57 -10.85
CA ALA A 127 -2.79 -3.47 -11.63
C ALA A 127 -4.21 -3.78 -12.13
N GLN A 128 -4.44 -5.00 -12.61
CA GLN A 128 -5.76 -5.47 -13.01
C GLN A 128 -6.74 -5.42 -11.83
N ARG A 129 -6.29 -5.86 -10.64
CA ARG A 129 -7.14 -5.84 -9.45
C ARG A 129 -7.48 -4.44 -9.00
N TRP A 130 -6.54 -3.50 -9.01
CA TRP A 130 -6.82 -2.09 -8.77
C TRP A 130 -7.89 -1.54 -9.73
N ALA A 131 -7.77 -1.85 -11.03
CA ALA A 131 -8.73 -1.43 -12.04
C ALA A 131 -10.13 -2.06 -11.87
N GLN A 132 -10.22 -3.28 -11.34
CA GLN A 132 -11.49 -3.96 -11.03
C GLN A 132 -12.19 -3.36 -9.82
N LEU A 133 -11.42 -3.00 -8.79
CA LEU A 133 -11.94 -2.50 -7.53
C LEU A 133 -12.34 -1.01 -7.58
N LEU A 134 -11.67 -0.21 -8.43
CA LEU A 134 -11.95 1.21 -8.57
C LEU A 134 -12.93 1.49 -9.72
N PRO A 135 -14.04 2.19 -9.47
CA PRO A 135 -14.91 2.68 -10.53
C PRO A 135 -14.21 3.77 -11.35
N SER A 136 -14.77 4.12 -12.52
CA SER A 136 -14.31 5.30 -13.27
C SER A 136 -14.33 6.55 -12.38
N GLY A 137 -13.23 7.29 -12.37
CA GLY A 137 -13.04 8.44 -11.49
C GLY A 137 -12.42 8.13 -10.14
N GLY A 138 -12.42 6.87 -9.70
CA GLY A 138 -11.74 6.43 -8.47
C GLY A 138 -10.21 6.63 -8.55
N MET A 139 -9.55 6.70 -7.42
CA MET A 139 -8.13 7.06 -7.35
C MET A 139 -7.27 5.95 -6.74
N LEU A 140 -6.17 5.64 -7.39
CA LEU A 140 -5.05 4.91 -6.82
C LEU A 140 -4.02 5.95 -6.38
N ALA A 141 -3.87 6.16 -5.09
CA ALA A 141 -3.01 7.19 -4.52
C ALA A 141 -1.96 6.56 -3.60
N GLY A 142 -0.70 6.93 -3.77
CA GLY A 142 0.34 6.32 -2.92
C GLY A 142 1.76 6.57 -3.35
N PHE A 143 2.66 5.74 -2.81
CA PHE A 143 4.09 5.84 -3.00
C PHE A 143 4.60 4.70 -3.87
N PHE A 144 5.20 5.04 -5.00
CA PHE A 144 5.78 4.08 -5.92
C PHE A 144 7.30 4.09 -5.81
N PHE A 145 7.89 2.90 -5.67
CA PHE A 145 9.32 2.72 -5.44
C PHE A 145 10.06 2.46 -6.76
N PHE A 146 10.96 3.37 -7.14
CA PHE A 146 11.73 3.30 -8.37
C PHE A 146 13.15 2.84 -8.10
N ASP A 147 13.51 1.66 -8.59
CA ASP A 147 14.84 1.09 -8.48
C ASP A 147 15.06 0.07 -9.61
N ASP A 148 16.28 -0.12 -10.02
CA ASP A 148 16.72 -1.08 -11.03
C ASP A 148 17.31 -2.38 -10.44
N ALA A 149 17.39 -2.46 -9.10
CA ALA A 149 17.91 -3.63 -8.41
C ALA A 149 17.12 -4.90 -8.80
N PRO A 150 17.81 -6.00 -9.19
CA PRO A 150 17.11 -7.21 -9.66
C PRO A 150 16.43 -7.99 -8.55
N LYS A 151 16.83 -7.77 -7.29
CA LYS A 151 16.34 -8.51 -6.12
C LYS A 151 15.46 -7.62 -5.24
N GLY A 152 14.51 -8.24 -4.56
CA GLY A 152 13.63 -7.63 -3.57
C GLY A 152 13.13 -8.66 -2.56
N PRO A 153 12.15 -8.33 -1.72
CA PRO A 153 11.59 -7.01 -1.56
C PRO A 153 12.55 -6.00 -0.89
N PRO A 154 12.41 -4.68 -1.16
CA PRO A 154 11.49 -4.07 -2.11
C PRO A 154 11.92 -4.30 -3.57
N PHE A 155 10.97 -4.62 -4.45
CA PHE A 155 11.17 -4.73 -5.89
C PHE A 155 10.90 -3.38 -6.55
N GLY A 156 11.92 -2.75 -7.12
CA GLY A 156 11.77 -1.49 -7.83
C GLY A 156 11.15 -1.65 -9.21
N ILE A 157 10.45 -0.62 -9.66
CA ILE A 157 9.91 -0.48 -11.01
C ILE A 157 10.57 0.73 -11.70
N SER A 158 10.72 0.71 -13.02
CA SER A 158 11.07 1.91 -13.76
C SER A 158 9.82 2.75 -14.06
N ARG A 159 10.01 4.06 -14.35
CA ARG A 159 8.89 4.94 -14.73
C ARG A 159 8.16 4.40 -15.97
N ASP A 160 8.88 4.01 -16.99
CA ASP A 160 8.29 3.48 -18.23
C ASP A 160 7.53 2.18 -18.01
N GLU A 161 7.97 1.33 -17.09
CA GLU A 161 7.25 0.11 -16.72
C GLU A 161 5.96 0.42 -15.96
N LEU A 162 5.99 1.37 -15.01
CA LEU A 162 4.81 1.79 -14.27
C LEU A 162 3.77 2.43 -15.21
N ASP A 163 4.22 3.30 -16.12
CA ASP A 163 3.35 3.93 -17.11
C ASP A 163 2.71 2.87 -18.04
N ARG A 164 3.47 1.88 -18.51
CA ARG A 164 2.91 0.76 -19.30
C ARG A 164 1.94 -0.10 -18.50
N LEU A 165 2.23 -0.31 -17.22
CA LEU A 165 1.40 -1.13 -16.34
C LEU A 165 0.03 -0.49 -16.07
N LEU A 166 -0.02 0.84 -15.93
CA LEU A 166 -1.21 1.55 -15.46
C LEU A 166 -1.95 2.32 -16.56
N SER A 167 -1.27 2.80 -17.63
CA SER A 167 -1.86 3.72 -18.60
C SER A 167 -3.04 3.15 -19.40
N GLY A 168 -3.23 1.83 -19.43
CA GLY A 168 -4.43 1.22 -20.04
C GLY A 168 -5.72 1.64 -19.32
N ASP A 169 -5.70 1.61 -18.01
CA ASP A 169 -6.85 1.78 -17.14
C ASP A 169 -6.84 3.08 -16.33
N PHE A 170 -5.68 3.73 -16.21
CA PHE A 170 -5.49 4.90 -15.35
C PHE A 170 -4.81 6.06 -16.09
N GLU A 171 -5.00 7.25 -15.57
CA GLU A 171 -4.32 8.49 -15.95
C GLU A 171 -3.55 9.03 -14.73
N CYS A 172 -2.25 9.32 -14.88
CA CYS A 172 -1.47 9.97 -13.82
C CYS A 172 -1.87 11.44 -13.71
N VAL A 173 -2.45 11.82 -12.57
CA VAL A 173 -2.95 13.19 -12.31
C VAL A 173 -2.09 13.95 -11.31
N GLU A 174 -1.24 13.26 -10.55
CA GLU A 174 -0.27 13.87 -9.63
C GLU A 174 1.00 13.02 -9.61
N ASP A 175 2.18 13.67 -9.60
CA ASP A 175 3.48 13.05 -9.48
C ASP A 175 4.44 14.02 -8.78
N ALA A 176 4.83 13.70 -7.55
CA ALA A 176 5.63 14.57 -6.69
C ALA A 176 6.78 13.81 -6.00
N GLY A 177 7.86 14.54 -5.71
CA GLY A 177 8.95 14.03 -4.89
C GLY A 177 8.51 13.85 -3.44
N VAL A 178 9.19 12.93 -2.73
CA VAL A 178 8.96 12.65 -1.32
C VAL A 178 10.16 13.14 -0.50
N ALA A 179 9.94 14.12 0.37
CA ALA A 179 11.01 14.72 1.17
C ALA A 179 11.27 13.98 2.49
N ASP A 180 10.25 13.31 3.02
CA ASP A 180 10.28 12.63 4.32
C ASP A 180 10.35 11.10 4.22
N SER A 181 10.95 10.61 3.13
CA SER A 181 11.21 9.18 2.91
C SER A 181 12.06 8.56 4.01
N ILE A 182 11.75 7.33 4.38
CA ILE A 182 12.60 6.52 5.25
C ILE A 182 13.82 6.00 4.49
N PRO A 183 14.92 5.62 5.19
CA PRO A 183 16.18 5.27 4.54
C PRO A 183 16.09 4.23 3.42
N VAL A 184 15.22 3.22 3.55
CA VAL A 184 15.07 2.15 2.55
C VAL A 184 14.49 2.65 1.22
N PHE A 185 13.73 3.76 1.24
CA PHE A 185 13.08 4.35 0.06
C PHE A 185 13.65 5.72 -0.34
N ALA A 186 14.56 6.29 0.47
CA ALA A 186 15.05 7.65 0.30
C ALA A 186 15.63 7.89 -1.10
N GLY A 187 15.12 8.91 -1.79
CA GLY A 187 15.51 9.28 -3.15
C GLY A 187 15.00 8.35 -4.25
N LYS A 188 14.24 7.31 -3.90
CA LYS A 188 13.76 6.27 -4.82
C LYS A 188 12.24 6.12 -4.82
N GLU A 189 11.52 6.88 -4.04
CA GLU A 189 10.06 6.85 -4.07
C GLU A 189 9.47 8.18 -4.52
N ARG A 190 8.28 8.10 -5.12
CA ARG A 190 7.49 9.25 -5.53
C ARG A 190 6.06 9.08 -5.05
N TRP A 191 5.46 10.17 -4.60
CA TRP A 191 4.03 10.23 -4.40
C TRP A 191 3.34 10.41 -5.75
N MET A 192 2.37 9.53 -6.06
CA MET A 192 1.62 9.60 -7.30
C MET A 192 0.14 9.35 -7.06
N VAL A 193 -0.70 10.03 -7.84
CA VAL A 193 -2.14 9.77 -7.90
C VAL A 193 -2.51 9.42 -9.33
N TRP A 194 -3.14 8.27 -9.48
CA TRP A 194 -3.64 7.75 -10.74
C TRP A 194 -5.16 7.68 -10.69
N LYS A 195 -5.82 8.33 -11.62
CA LYS A 195 -7.28 8.35 -11.73
C LYS A 195 -7.75 7.26 -12.67
N ARG A 196 -8.73 6.45 -12.25
CA ARG A 196 -9.37 5.42 -13.07
C ARG A 196 -10.15 6.08 -14.23
N LYS A 197 -9.91 5.63 -15.45
CA LYS A 197 -10.57 6.13 -16.67
C LYS A 197 -12.04 5.72 -16.75
#